data_d373ae3a86fa1b29c58fab3acdc8252f
#
_entry.id   d373ae3a86fa1b29c58fab3acdc8252f
#
_cell.length_a   1.000
_cell.length_b   1.000
_cell.length_c   1.000
_cell.angle_alpha   90.00
_cell.angle_beta   90.00
_cell.angle_gamma   90.00
#
_symmetry.space_group_name_H-M   'P 1'
#
loop_
_entity.id
_entity.type
_entity.pdbx_description
1 polymer ?
#
loop_
_entity_poly.entity_id
_entity_poly.type
_entity_poly.pdbx_seq_one_letter_code
_entity_poly.pdbx_strand_id
1 'polypeptide(L)'
;MGGLRGEAAIVGIAEFAPVRKPDRTWMGMEAYAELARQALEDAGMTLGDVDALMTGHVAEAGPMFMPGHLTEYLGIQSHLSEIVDLGGAASAGAVLRAAIAIETGMCETALCIFHTLPRPQNPMGGSQRWGRNWGSPMT
;
A
#
# COMPACT_ATOMS: atom_id res chain seq x y z
N MET A 1 26.30 15.97 8.05
CA MET A 1 24.93 15.47 8.19
C MET A 1 24.53 14.93 6.84
N GLY A 2 24.39 13.63 6.71
CA GLY A 2 23.81 12.98 5.54
C GLY A 2 22.34 13.38 5.48
N GLY A 3 21.84 13.72 4.31
CA GLY A 3 20.42 13.92 4.05
C GLY A 3 19.92 12.80 3.17
N LEU A 4 18.62 12.62 3.02
CA LEU A 4 17.99 11.57 2.18
C LEU A 4 18.36 11.64 0.67
N ARG A 5 19.26 12.53 0.28
CA ARG A 5 19.60 12.76 -1.12
C ARG A 5 20.48 11.64 -1.68
N GLY A 6 19.89 10.83 -2.54
CA GLY A 6 20.62 9.81 -3.28
C GLY A 6 20.86 8.50 -2.54
N GLU A 7 20.29 8.32 -1.35
CA GLU A 7 20.46 7.10 -0.56
C GLU A 7 19.44 6.01 -0.93
N ALA A 8 18.28 6.40 -1.42
CA ALA A 8 17.25 5.48 -1.89
C ALA A 8 16.80 5.81 -3.32
N ALA A 9 16.44 4.79 -4.08
CA ALA A 9 15.92 4.91 -5.44
C ALA A 9 14.59 4.15 -5.59
N ILE A 10 13.70 4.66 -6.43
CA ILE A 10 12.55 3.90 -6.89
C ILE A 10 13.02 3.06 -8.08
N VAL A 11 12.98 1.76 -7.96
CA VAL A 11 13.53 0.82 -8.95
C VAL A 11 12.44 0.07 -9.74
N GLY A 12 11.21 0.07 -9.26
CA GLY A 12 10.09 -0.54 -9.96
C GLY A 12 8.77 0.14 -9.60
N ILE A 13 7.85 0.20 -10.55
CA ILE A 13 6.51 0.76 -10.38
C ILE A 13 5.47 -0.13 -11.06
N ALA A 14 4.27 -0.15 -10.51
CA ALA A 14 3.13 -0.81 -11.12
C ALA A 14 1.83 -0.08 -10.77
N GLU A 15 0.90 -0.09 -11.71
CA GLU A 15 -0.47 0.35 -11.48
C GLU A 15 -1.44 -0.45 -12.35
N PHE A 16 -2.65 -0.65 -11.86
CA PHE A 16 -3.69 -1.17 -12.72
C PHE A 16 -4.16 -0.11 -13.72
N ALA A 17 -4.39 -0.54 -14.95
CA ALA A 17 -5.00 0.34 -15.95
C ALA A 17 -6.33 0.91 -15.42
N PRO A 18 -6.57 2.22 -15.53
CA PRO A 18 -7.81 2.82 -15.08
C PRO A 18 -8.99 2.30 -15.92
N VAL A 19 -9.92 1.62 -15.27
CA VAL A 19 -11.11 1.08 -15.91
C VAL A 19 -12.38 1.64 -15.25
N ARG A 20 -13.34 2.05 -16.06
CA ARG A 20 -14.60 2.61 -15.55
C ARG A 20 -15.52 1.54 -14.96
N LYS A 21 -15.49 0.33 -15.53
CA LYS A 21 -16.21 -0.85 -15.05
C LYS A 21 -15.25 -2.03 -15.14
N PRO A 22 -14.68 -2.49 -14.02
CA PRO A 22 -13.82 -3.65 -14.04
C PRO A 22 -14.64 -4.88 -14.44
N ASP A 23 -14.10 -5.66 -15.34
CA ASP A 23 -14.62 -6.95 -15.78
C ASP A 23 -14.31 -8.07 -14.78
N ARG A 24 -13.37 -7.83 -13.88
CA ARG A 24 -12.94 -8.75 -12.83
C ARG A 24 -13.10 -8.10 -11.46
N THR A 25 -13.71 -8.82 -10.53
CA THR A 25 -13.68 -8.47 -9.11
C THR A 25 -12.45 -9.07 -8.48
N TRP A 26 -11.49 -8.23 -8.09
CA TRP A 26 -10.35 -8.67 -7.33
C TRP A 26 -10.76 -9.00 -5.89
N MET A 27 -10.37 -10.15 -5.42
CA MET A 27 -10.47 -10.49 -4.00
C MET A 27 -9.34 -9.78 -3.24
N GLY A 28 -9.66 -9.02 -2.19
CA GLY A 28 -8.76 -8.18 -1.42
C GLY A 28 -7.25 -8.35 -1.60
N MET A 29 -6.66 -9.44 -1.11
CA MET A 29 -5.21 -9.70 -1.15
C MET A 29 -4.65 -10.00 -2.55
N GLU A 30 -5.47 -10.51 -3.49
CA GLU A 30 -5.02 -10.82 -4.85
C GLU A 30 -4.54 -9.57 -5.60
N ALA A 31 -5.22 -8.44 -5.40
CA ALA A 31 -4.85 -7.18 -6.02
C ALA A 31 -3.47 -6.70 -5.56
N TYR A 32 -3.20 -6.85 -4.26
CA TYR A 32 -1.88 -6.55 -3.70
C TYR A 32 -0.79 -7.46 -4.26
N ALA A 33 -1.07 -8.77 -4.36
CA ALA A 33 -0.12 -9.73 -4.92
C ALA A 33 0.20 -9.43 -6.38
N GLU A 34 -0.79 -9.07 -7.18
CA GLU A 34 -0.58 -8.74 -8.58
C GLU A 34 0.20 -7.43 -8.76
N LEU A 35 -0.09 -6.39 -7.98
CA LEU A 35 0.70 -5.15 -7.98
C LEU A 35 2.13 -5.39 -7.52
N ALA A 36 2.33 -6.19 -6.47
CA ALA A 36 3.67 -6.57 -6.02
C ALA A 36 4.45 -7.29 -7.12
N ARG A 37 3.84 -8.28 -7.77
CA ARG A 37 4.45 -9.02 -8.86
C ARG A 37 4.89 -8.10 -10.01
N GLN A 38 4.00 -7.20 -10.44
CA GLN A 38 4.29 -6.27 -11.55
C GLN A 38 5.42 -5.29 -11.19
N ALA A 39 5.39 -4.70 -9.99
CA ALA A 39 6.43 -3.77 -9.57
C ALA A 39 7.80 -4.44 -9.42
N LEU A 40 7.83 -5.67 -8.90
CA LEU A 40 9.07 -6.45 -8.78
C LEU A 40 9.59 -6.91 -10.13
N GLU A 41 8.71 -7.29 -11.05
CA GLU A 41 9.09 -7.62 -12.43
C GLU A 41 9.70 -6.40 -13.15
N ASP A 42 9.13 -5.21 -12.99
CA ASP A 42 9.69 -3.96 -13.52
C ASP A 42 11.07 -3.65 -12.92
N ALA A 43 11.27 -3.94 -11.64
CA ALA A 43 12.57 -3.80 -10.97
C ALA A 43 13.59 -4.90 -11.30
N GLY A 44 13.18 -6.00 -11.91
CA GLY A 44 14.02 -7.21 -12.07
C GLY A 44 14.29 -7.91 -10.74
N MET A 45 13.40 -7.81 -9.77
CA MET A 45 13.52 -8.33 -8.40
C MET A 45 12.45 -9.40 -8.12
N THR A 46 12.59 -10.04 -6.97
CA THR A 46 11.66 -11.05 -6.46
C THR A 46 11.13 -10.69 -5.06
N LEU A 47 10.11 -11.38 -4.59
CA LEU A 47 9.61 -11.21 -3.21
C LEU A 47 10.66 -11.52 -2.14
N GLY A 48 11.64 -12.38 -2.46
CA GLY A 48 12.75 -12.70 -1.56
C GLY A 48 13.75 -11.55 -1.35
N ASP A 49 13.72 -10.54 -2.22
CA ASP A 49 14.60 -9.38 -2.13
C ASP A 49 13.95 -8.25 -1.28
N VAL A 50 12.67 -8.42 -0.89
CA VAL A 50 11.91 -7.42 -0.15
C VAL A 50 11.97 -7.71 1.35
N ASP A 51 12.40 -6.75 2.15
CA ASP A 51 12.52 -6.85 3.60
C ASP A 51 11.72 -5.79 4.38
N ALA A 52 10.98 -4.93 3.67
CA ALA A 52 10.03 -4.01 4.28
C ALA A 52 8.74 -3.86 3.45
N LEU A 53 7.62 -3.68 4.13
CA LEU A 53 6.31 -3.45 3.50
C LEU A 53 5.63 -2.21 4.10
N MET A 54 5.20 -1.31 3.23
CA MET A 54 4.36 -0.18 3.60
C MET A 54 3.07 -0.19 2.81
N THR A 55 1.95 -0.08 3.49
CA THR A 55 0.63 -0.10 2.86
C THR A 55 -0.29 0.96 3.44
N GLY A 56 -1.37 1.26 2.75
CA GLY A 56 -2.42 2.14 3.25
C GLY A 56 -3.45 1.41 4.10
N HIS A 57 -4.25 2.18 4.81
CA HIS A 57 -5.42 1.65 5.48
C HIS A 57 -6.53 1.36 4.45
N VAL A 58 -6.96 0.11 4.37
CA VAL A 58 -8.12 -0.28 3.56
C VAL A 58 -9.35 -0.27 4.44
N ALA A 59 -10.13 0.79 4.36
CA ALA A 59 -11.27 1.04 5.25
C ALA A 59 -12.40 -0.01 5.18
N GLU A 60 -12.33 -1.01 4.30
CA GLU A 60 -13.53 -1.74 3.91
C GLU A 60 -13.58 -3.22 4.21
N ALA A 61 -12.55 -3.85 4.67
CA ALA A 61 -12.51 -5.23 5.13
C ALA A 61 -11.08 -5.79 5.22
N GLY A 62 -10.10 -4.94 5.41
CA GLY A 62 -8.77 -5.44 5.72
C GLY A 62 -8.76 -6.03 7.13
N PRO A 63 -8.02 -7.09 7.36
CA PRO A 63 -7.77 -7.58 8.72
C PRO A 63 -7.16 -6.47 9.56
N MET A 64 -7.41 -6.49 10.86
CA MET A 64 -6.96 -5.47 11.83
C MET A 64 -5.43 -5.21 11.76
N PHE A 65 -4.66 -6.20 11.33
CA PHE A 65 -3.21 -6.16 11.21
C PHE A 65 -2.77 -6.33 9.75
N MET A 66 -3.30 -5.47 8.87
CA MET A 66 -3.11 -5.57 7.42
C MET A 66 -1.65 -5.77 6.97
N PRO A 67 -0.63 -5.05 7.49
CA PRO A 67 0.75 -5.28 7.06
C PRO A 67 1.24 -6.69 7.36
N GLY A 68 0.98 -7.20 8.56
CA GLY A 68 1.36 -8.56 8.95
C GLY A 68 0.69 -9.64 8.10
N HIS A 69 -0.62 -9.50 7.85
CA HIS A 69 -1.33 -10.43 6.98
C HIS A 69 -0.85 -10.38 5.53
N LEU A 70 -0.50 -9.18 5.05
CA LEU A 70 -0.02 -9.03 3.68
C LEU A 70 1.40 -9.58 3.51
N THR A 71 2.30 -9.40 4.49
CA THR A 71 3.63 -10.01 4.47
C THR A 71 3.56 -11.53 4.52
N GLU A 72 2.67 -12.08 5.36
CA GLU A 72 2.42 -13.53 5.42
C GLU A 72 1.87 -14.06 4.08
N TYR A 73 0.87 -13.40 3.51
CA TYR A 73 0.26 -13.78 2.24
C TYR A 73 1.24 -13.73 1.06
N LEU A 74 2.11 -12.73 1.03
CA LEU A 74 3.15 -12.57 0.01
C LEU A 74 4.39 -13.42 0.27
N GLY A 75 4.58 -13.93 1.49
CA GLY A 75 5.77 -14.68 1.87
C GLY A 75 7.02 -13.80 2.08
N ILE A 76 6.83 -12.53 2.41
CA ILE A 76 7.92 -11.57 2.65
C ILE A 76 8.50 -11.78 4.05
N GLN A 77 9.82 -11.89 4.18
CA GLN A 77 10.53 -11.89 5.46
C GLN A 77 10.81 -10.43 5.88
N SER A 78 9.83 -9.80 6.47
CA SER A 78 9.85 -8.36 6.71
C SER A 78 10.55 -7.98 8.02
N HIS A 79 11.48 -7.03 7.95
CA HIS A 79 12.05 -6.35 9.12
C HIS A 79 11.18 -5.15 9.56
N LEU A 80 10.45 -4.56 8.63
CA LEU A 80 9.57 -3.42 8.87
C LEU A 80 8.26 -3.59 8.11
N SER A 81 7.14 -3.53 8.82
CA SER A 81 5.81 -3.55 8.20
C SER A 81 4.94 -2.47 8.82
N GLU A 82 4.45 -1.53 8.00
CA GLU A 82 3.78 -0.34 8.48
C GLU A 82 2.51 0.00 7.69
N ILE A 83 1.50 0.52 8.39
CA ILE A 83 0.38 1.25 7.77
C ILE A 83 0.72 2.72 7.74
N VAL A 84 0.66 3.32 6.55
CA VAL A 84 0.80 4.75 6.37
C VAL A 84 -0.57 5.34 6.07
N ASP A 85 -1.12 6.06 7.02
CA ASP A 85 -2.43 6.70 6.89
C ASP A 85 -2.29 8.22 6.94
N LEU A 86 -2.13 8.82 5.79
CA LEU A 86 -2.08 10.26 5.55
C LEU A 86 -3.18 10.69 4.57
N GLY A 87 -4.29 9.95 4.52
CA GLY A 87 -5.34 10.17 3.54
C GLY A 87 -4.80 10.09 2.11
N GLY A 88 -5.13 11.06 1.26
CA GLY A 88 -4.67 11.09 -0.13
C GLY A 88 -3.15 11.23 -0.33
N ALA A 89 -2.40 11.57 0.71
CA ALA A 89 -0.93 11.67 0.67
C ALA A 89 -0.22 10.39 1.16
N ALA A 90 -0.95 9.34 1.47
CA ALA A 90 -0.39 8.14 2.10
C ALA A 90 0.70 7.46 1.25
N SER A 91 0.53 7.37 -0.06
CA SER A 91 1.53 6.78 -0.96
C SER A 91 2.84 7.59 -0.97
N ALA A 92 2.76 8.92 -1.06
CA ALA A 92 3.94 9.77 -0.98
C ALA A 92 4.62 9.69 0.41
N GLY A 93 3.82 9.62 1.47
CA GLY A 93 4.32 9.41 2.83
C GLY A 93 5.02 8.06 3.00
N ALA A 94 4.55 7.01 2.37
CA ALA A 94 5.20 5.70 2.38
C ALA A 94 6.56 5.73 1.68
N VAL A 95 6.66 6.36 0.53
CA VAL A 95 7.94 6.53 -0.18
C VAL A 95 8.96 7.27 0.70
N LEU A 96 8.54 8.35 1.38
CA LEU A 96 9.40 9.06 2.31
C LEU A 96 9.86 8.17 3.47
N ARG A 97 8.95 7.41 4.08
CA ARG A 97 9.26 6.49 5.19
C ARG A 97 10.19 5.36 4.75
N ALA A 98 9.95 4.79 3.56
CA ALA A 98 10.83 3.81 2.96
C ALA A 98 12.26 4.36 2.77
N ALA A 99 12.39 5.56 2.22
CA ALA A 99 13.69 6.21 2.07
C ALA A 99 14.41 6.42 3.41
N ILE A 100 13.68 6.84 4.45
CA ILE A 100 14.24 6.98 5.81
C ILE A 100 14.66 5.62 6.36
N ALA A 101 13.84 4.57 6.20
CA ALA A 101 14.15 3.24 6.69
C ALA A 101 15.40 2.66 6.02
N ILE A 102 15.56 2.85 4.71
CA ILE A 102 16.74 2.44 3.96
C ILE A 102 17.99 3.19 4.45
N GLU A 103 17.93 4.52 4.55
CA GLU A 103 19.07 5.32 5.01
C GLU A 103 19.50 4.97 6.44
N THR A 104 18.55 4.63 7.29
CA THR A 104 18.83 4.27 8.69
C THR A 104 19.21 2.79 8.87
N GLY A 105 19.23 2.00 7.80
CA GLY A 105 19.58 0.59 7.83
C GLY A 105 18.51 -0.31 8.47
N MET A 106 17.27 0.16 8.55
CA MET A 106 16.14 -0.65 9.03
C MET A 106 15.69 -1.68 7.99
N CYS A 107 15.91 -1.40 6.72
CA CYS A 107 15.66 -2.29 5.60
C CYS A 107 16.55 -1.93 4.41
N GLU A 108 16.66 -2.86 3.45
CA GLU A 108 17.39 -2.63 2.19
C GLU A 108 16.43 -2.39 1.03
N THR A 109 15.28 -3.07 1.04
CA THR A 109 14.29 -3.00 -0.05
C THR A 109 12.87 -2.90 0.50
N ALA A 110 12.23 -1.78 0.27
CA ALA A 110 10.86 -1.54 0.72
C ALA A 110 9.85 -1.62 -0.43
N LEU A 111 8.80 -2.40 -0.23
CA LEU A 111 7.64 -2.49 -1.10
C LEU A 111 6.52 -1.59 -0.57
N CYS A 112 6.18 -0.54 -1.33
CA CYS A 112 5.10 0.39 -0.98
C CYS A 112 3.87 0.07 -1.84
N ILE A 113 2.83 -0.53 -1.26
CA ILE A 113 1.64 -0.94 -2.00
C ILE A 113 0.40 -0.24 -1.47
N PHE A 114 -0.32 0.41 -2.37
CA PHE A 114 -1.61 1.05 -2.09
C PHE A 114 -2.64 0.60 -3.11
N HIS A 115 -3.71 0.04 -2.64
CA HIS A 115 -4.80 -0.40 -3.49
C HIS A 115 -6.14 0.04 -2.91
N THR A 116 -6.97 0.62 -3.76
CA THR A 116 -8.36 0.91 -3.46
C THR A 116 -9.22 0.02 -4.34
N LEU A 117 -9.89 -0.95 -3.74
CA LEU A 117 -10.86 -1.77 -4.47
C LEU A 117 -11.99 -0.90 -5.01
N PRO A 118 -12.41 -1.11 -6.27
CA PRO A 118 -13.65 -0.51 -6.75
C PRO A 118 -14.77 -0.99 -5.84
N ARG A 119 -15.43 -0.06 -5.18
CA ARG A 119 -16.58 -0.40 -4.33
C ARG A 119 -17.69 -0.96 -5.20
N PRO A 120 -18.34 -2.08 -4.79
CA PRO A 120 -19.66 -2.37 -5.29
C PRO A 120 -20.48 -1.09 -5.08
N GLN A 121 -21.16 -0.64 -6.13
CA GLN A 121 -21.93 0.60 -6.09
C GLN A 121 -22.91 0.56 -4.93
N ASN A 122 -22.53 1.15 -3.80
CA ASN A 122 -23.47 1.41 -2.74
C ASN A 122 -24.27 2.65 -3.18
N PRO A 123 -25.60 2.58 -3.33
CA PRO A 123 -26.42 3.71 -3.78
C PRO A 123 -26.30 4.95 -2.90
N MET A 124 -25.78 4.80 -1.70
CA MET A 124 -25.44 5.93 -0.82
C MET A 124 -23.99 6.33 -1.05
N GLY A 125 -23.78 7.37 -1.82
CA GLY A 125 -22.49 7.88 -2.24
C GLY A 125 -21.45 7.98 -1.10
N GLY A 126 -20.19 7.66 -1.41
CA GLY A 126 -19.09 7.59 -0.45
C GLY A 126 -18.84 8.85 0.40
N SER A 127 -19.27 10.01 -0.07
CA SER A 127 -19.17 11.28 0.67
C SER A 127 -20.04 11.33 1.94
N GLN A 128 -21.18 10.64 1.97
CA GLN A 128 -22.03 10.59 3.17
C GLN A 128 -21.46 9.71 4.28
N ARG A 129 -20.62 8.73 3.94
CA ARG A 129 -19.94 7.90 4.93
C ARG A 129 -18.79 8.62 5.61
N TRP A 130 -18.06 9.43 4.87
CA TRP A 130 -16.99 10.26 5.42
C TRP A 130 -17.51 11.27 6.45
N GLY A 131 -18.58 11.97 6.13
CA GLY A 131 -19.19 12.94 7.05
C GLY A 131 -19.71 12.33 8.35
N ARG A 132 -20.21 11.09 8.32
CA ARG A 132 -20.72 10.41 9.53
C ARG A 132 -19.64 9.88 10.45
N ASN A 133 -18.49 9.51 9.91
CA ASN A 133 -17.40 8.95 10.71
C ASN A 133 -16.49 10.02 11.33
N TRP A 134 -16.59 11.28 10.89
CA TRP A 134 -15.70 12.37 11.32
C TRP A 134 -16.45 13.46 12.09
N GLY A 135 -17.28 13.07 13.05
CA GLY A 135 -17.81 14.00 14.03
C GLY A 135 -19.01 14.81 13.61
N SER A 136 -19.77 14.40 12.62
CA SER A 136 -21.15 14.91 12.48
C SER A 136 -21.96 14.51 13.71
N PRO A 137 -22.66 15.43 14.37
CA PRO A 137 -23.53 15.07 15.50
C PRO A 137 -24.48 13.97 15.05
N MET A 138 -24.56 12.91 15.84
CA MET A 138 -25.60 11.91 15.65
C MET A 138 -26.94 12.58 15.95
N THR A 139 -27.64 12.95 14.92
CA THR A 139 -29.08 13.34 15.01
C THR A 139 -29.93 12.14 14.66
#